data_381c5b55c2516534f81d11148d6a3827
#
_entry.id   381c5b55c2516534f81d11148d6a3827
#
_cell.length_a   1.000
_cell.length_b   1.000
_cell.length_c   1.000
_cell.angle_alpha   90.00
_cell.angle_beta   90.00
_cell.angle_gamma   90.00
#
_symmetry.space_group_name_H-M   'P 1'
#
loop_
_entity.id
_entity.type
_entity.pdbx_description
1 polymer ?
#
loop_
_entity_poly.entity_id
_entity_poly.type
_entity_poly.pdbx_seq_one_letter_code
_entity_poly.pdbx_strand_id
1 'polypeptide(L)'
;MGRKILFITTDQQRYDALGCNGGVVARTPHIDALAATGINYRRAHPQSVVCMPSRATMITGQHVATHGVWMNGVPLPIDAPSVATTLHDAGYATALIGKAHFEPFLDPFLRFTENRLAVSGRHQESHDGHLHRGFDHMETAT
;
A
#
# COMPACT_ATOMS: atom_id res chain seq x y z
N MET A 1 4.99 25.38 -4.82
CA MET A 1 5.51 23.99 -4.99
C MET A 1 4.95 23.14 -3.87
N GLY A 2 4.15 22.12 -4.17
CA GLY A 2 3.58 21.22 -3.15
C GLY A 2 4.65 20.33 -2.50
N ARG A 3 4.37 19.81 -1.31
CA ARG A 3 5.26 18.84 -0.63
C ARG A 3 5.25 17.54 -1.41
N LYS A 4 6.41 16.90 -1.55
CA LYS A 4 6.50 15.52 -2.04
C LYS A 4 6.21 14.56 -0.89
N ILE A 5 5.41 13.53 -1.15
CA ILE A 5 5.03 12.51 -0.15
C ILE A 5 5.52 11.16 -0.68
N LEU A 6 6.32 10.46 0.11
CA LEU A 6 6.73 9.08 -0.15
C LEU A 6 6.26 8.21 1.01
N PHE A 7 5.36 7.27 0.70
CA PHE A 7 4.84 6.29 1.65
C PHE A 7 5.42 4.91 1.33
N ILE A 8 6.27 4.38 2.20
CA ILE A 8 6.93 3.08 2.02
C ILE A 8 6.31 2.09 2.99
N THR A 9 5.84 0.95 2.47
CA THR A 9 5.36 -0.17 3.27
C THR A 9 6.26 -1.38 3.06
N THR A 10 6.59 -2.05 4.15
CA THR A 10 7.26 -3.35 4.13
C THR A 10 6.23 -4.48 4.24
N ASP A 11 6.58 -5.67 3.78
CA ASP A 11 5.73 -6.85 3.91
C ASP A 11 6.26 -7.76 5.01
N GLN A 12 5.41 -8.18 5.94
CA GLN A 12 5.73 -9.12 7.04
C GLN A 12 6.93 -8.71 7.93
N GLN A 13 7.25 -7.43 7.99
CA GLN A 13 8.36 -6.96 8.82
C GLN A 13 7.98 -6.97 10.30
N ARG A 14 8.76 -7.67 11.11
CA ARG A 14 8.60 -7.66 12.57
C ARG A 14 9.19 -6.36 13.15
N TYR A 15 8.56 -5.87 14.20
CA TYR A 15 9.02 -4.69 14.95
C TYR A 15 10.45 -4.85 15.46
N ASP A 16 10.76 -6.01 16.04
CA ASP A 16 12.05 -6.34 16.65
C ASP A 16 13.13 -6.76 15.66
N ALA A 17 12.84 -6.73 14.35
CA ALA A 17 13.85 -6.91 13.30
C ALA A 17 14.65 -5.61 13.01
N LEU A 18 14.14 -4.45 13.43
CA LEU A 18 14.77 -3.16 13.18
C LEU A 18 15.73 -2.78 14.30
N GLY A 19 16.94 -2.31 13.95
CA GLY A 19 17.95 -1.85 14.91
C GLY A 19 17.45 -0.71 15.79
N CYS A 20 16.73 0.27 15.25
CA CYS A 20 16.13 1.39 15.98
C CYS A 20 15.07 0.95 17.02
N ASN A 21 14.58 -0.29 16.93
CA ASN A 21 13.65 -0.88 17.89
C ASN A 21 14.31 -1.92 18.82
N GLY A 22 15.65 -2.04 18.78
CA GLY A 22 16.42 -2.97 19.61
C GLY A 22 16.73 -4.31 18.93
N GLY A 23 16.46 -4.45 17.63
CA GLY A 23 16.83 -5.63 16.84
C GLY A 23 18.34 -5.80 16.75
N VAL A 24 18.84 -7.04 16.92
CA VAL A 24 20.27 -7.34 16.90
C VAL A 24 20.69 -8.29 15.78
N VAL A 25 19.73 -8.89 15.08
CA VAL A 25 19.97 -9.91 14.05
C VAL A 25 20.11 -9.29 12.66
N ALA A 26 19.15 -8.47 12.27
CA ALA A 26 19.17 -7.79 10.98
C ALA A 26 19.90 -6.44 11.09
N ARG A 27 20.65 -6.10 10.04
CA ARG A 27 21.30 -4.78 9.93
C ARG A 27 20.42 -3.85 9.12
N THR A 28 19.90 -2.80 9.75
CA THR A 28 18.95 -1.84 9.16
C THR A 28 19.44 -0.39 9.21
N PRO A 29 20.68 -0.09 8.77
CA PRO A 29 21.32 1.20 9.03
C PRO A 29 20.57 2.39 8.41
N HIS A 30 19.94 2.21 7.27
CA HIS A 30 19.19 3.28 6.60
C HIS A 30 17.85 3.58 7.31
N ILE A 31 17.15 2.55 7.76
CA ILE A 31 15.90 2.72 8.54
C ILE A 31 16.24 3.32 9.91
N ASP A 32 17.33 2.86 10.53
CA ASP A 32 17.80 3.37 11.81
C ASP A 32 18.20 4.86 11.72
N ALA A 33 18.87 5.25 10.64
CA ALA A 33 19.21 6.65 10.38
C ALA A 33 17.96 7.52 10.15
N LEU A 34 16.96 6.99 9.44
CA LEU A 34 15.67 7.67 9.26
C LEU A 34 14.96 7.84 10.60
N ALA A 35 14.92 6.81 11.42
CA ALA A 35 14.32 6.86 12.76
C ALA A 35 15.04 7.87 13.70
N ALA A 36 16.36 8.00 13.56
CA ALA A 36 17.16 8.95 14.35
C ALA A 36 16.91 10.41 13.97
N THR A 37 16.51 10.68 12.71
CA THR A 37 16.27 12.05 12.21
C THR A 37 14.78 12.41 12.12
N GLY A 38 13.90 11.42 12.25
CA GLY A 38 12.45 11.56 12.16
C GLY A 38 11.74 11.24 13.48
N ILE A 39 10.50 10.73 13.33
CA ILE A 39 9.69 10.29 14.47
C ILE A 39 9.52 8.77 14.39
N ASN A 40 9.97 8.06 15.43
CA ASN A 40 9.75 6.62 15.57
C ASN A 40 8.54 6.35 16.48
N TYR A 41 7.42 5.92 15.88
CA TYR A 41 6.20 5.55 16.61
C TYR A 41 6.30 4.13 17.15
N ARG A 42 6.84 3.97 18.35
CA ARG A 42 7.12 2.65 18.96
C ARG A 42 5.89 1.82 19.30
N ARG A 43 4.70 2.41 19.29
CA ARG A 43 3.41 1.75 19.60
C ARG A 43 2.40 1.91 18.46
N ALA A 44 2.85 2.02 17.22
CA ALA A 44 1.97 1.94 16.08
C ALA A 44 1.55 0.49 15.84
N HIS A 45 0.24 0.25 15.76
CA HIS A 45 -0.33 -1.08 15.55
C HIS A 45 -1.17 -1.11 14.28
N PRO A 46 -1.02 -2.12 13.41
CA PRO A 46 -1.91 -2.30 12.28
C PRO A 46 -3.30 -2.73 12.78
N GLN A 47 -4.34 -2.40 12.03
CA GLN A 47 -5.71 -2.83 12.33
C GLN A 47 -5.94 -4.32 12.03
N SER A 48 -5.05 -4.92 11.26
CA SER A 48 -5.03 -6.34 10.96
C SER A 48 -3.59 -6.78 10.71
N VAL A 49 -3.26 -8.01 11.07
CA VAL A 49 -1.96 -8.64 10.74
C VAL A 49 -1.99 -9.36 9.39
N VAL A 50 -3.14 -9.38 8.71
CA VAL A 50 -3.33 -9.99 7.39
C VAL A 50 -3.16 -8.95 6.31
N CYS A 51 -2.54 -9.32 5.19
CA CYS A 51 -2.07 -8.38 4.16
C CYS A 51 -3.19 -7.50 3.57
N MET A 52 -4.24 -8.09 2.99
CA MET A 52 -5.30 -7.32 2.33
C MET A 52 -6.06 -6.41 3.30
N PRO A 53 -6.54 -6.87 4.46
CA PRO A 53 -7.19 -6.01 5.43
C PRO A 53 -6.31 -4.85 5.91
N SER A 54 -5.03 -5.13 6.19
CA SER A 54 -4.08 -4.10 6.63
C SER A 54 -3.84 -3.05 5.54
N ARG A 55 -3.62 -3.49 4.30
CA ARG A 55 -3.40 -2.58 3.15
C ARG A 55 -4.64 -1.77 2.81
N ALA A 56 -5.82 -2.39 2.85
CA ALA A 56 -7.10 -1.68 2.71
C ALA A 56 -7.25 -0.58 3.77
N THR A 57 -6.92 -0.87 5.03
CA THR A 57 -6.91 0.14 6.10
C THR A 57 -5.94 1.27 5.80
N MET A 58 -4.70 0.96 5.36
CA MET A 58 -3.69 1.98 5.05
C MET A 58 -4.13 2.93 3.93
N ILE A 59 -4.72 2.40 2.86
CA ILE A 59 -5.11 3.22 1.71
C ILE A 59 -6.40 3.99 1.94
N THR A 60 -7.36 3.44 2.71
CA THR A 60 -8.67 4.07 2.95
C THR A 60 -8.72 4.92 4.22
N GLY A 61 -7.82 4.70 5.18
CA GLY A 61 -7.91 5.29 6.51
C GLY A 61 -9.08 4.76 7.34
N GLN A 62 -9.73 3.68 6.93
CA GLN A 62 -10.91 3.10 7.58
C GLN A 62 -10.57 1.83 8.35
N HIS A 63 -11.36 1.52 9.38
CA HIS A 63 -11.29 0.23 10.05
C HIS A 63 -11.81 -0.92 9.19
N VAL A 64 -11.35 -2.13 9.46
CA VAL A 64 -11.77 -3.37 8.78
C VAL A 64 -13.28 -3.52 8.71
N ALA A 65 -14.00 -3.21 9.80
CA ALA A 65 -15.46 -3.27 9.84
C ALA A 65 -16.15 -2.27 8.89
N THR A 66 -15.46 -1.19 8.50
CA THR A 66 -16.00 -0.15 7.62
C THR A 66 -15.72 -0.47 6.16
N HIS A 67 -14.46 -0.77 5.81
CA HIS A 67 -14.11 -1.07 4.41
C HIS A 67 -14.46 -2.50 3.98
N GLY A 68 -14.81 -3.39 4.91
CA GLY A 68 -15.33 -4.74 4.63
C GLY A 68 -14.30 -5.78 4.20
N VAL A 69 -13.03 -5.43 4.06
CA VAL A 69 -11.96 -6.37 3.72
C VAL A 69 -11.45 -7.02 4.99
N TRP A 70 -12.03 -8.15 5.38
CA TRP A 70 -11.74 -8.81 6.66
C TRP A 70 -10.73 -9.97 6.57
N MET A 71 -10.45 -10.44 5.33
CA MET A 71 -9.46 -11.48 5.06
C MET A 71 -8.87 -11.34 3.65
N ASN A 72 -7.79 -12.07 3.37
CA ASN A 72 -7.29 -12.22 2.01
C ASN A 72 -8.33 -12.93 1.13
N GLY A 73 -8.49 -12.46 -0.09
CA GLY A 73 -9.52 -12.96 -1.02
C GLY A 73 -10.80 -12.13 -1.05
N VAL A 74 -11.00 -11.21 -0.10
CA VAL A 74 -12.09 -10.24 -0.13
C VAL A 74 -11.60 -8.95 -0.76
N PRO A 75 -12.01 -8.60 -1.99
CA PRO A 75 -11.51 -7.41 -2.67
C PRO A 75 -12.00 -6.12 -1.99
N LEU A 76 -11.15 -5.11 -1.95
CA LEU A 76 -11.58 -3.76 -1.61
C LEU A 76 -12.49 -3.22 -2.73
N PRO A 77 -13.68 -2.67 -2.44
CA PRO A 77 -14.51 -2.02 -3.46
C PRO A 77 -13.72 -1.00 -4.27
N ILE A 78 -13.97 -0.95 -5.59
CA ILE A 78 -13.20 -0.08 -6.49
C ILE A 78 -13.44 1.41 -6.21
N ASP A 79 -14.62 1.73 -5.71
CA ASP A 79 -15.08 3.07 -5.33
C ASP A 79 -14.79 3.42 -3.86
N ALA A 80 -14.08 2.55 -3.13
CA ALA A 80 -13.69 2.85 -1.77
C ALA A 80 -12.83 4.13 -1.73
N PRO A 81 -13.04 5.01 -0.74
CA PRO A 81 -12.21 6.21 -0.59
C PRO A 81 -10.76 5.82 -0.43
N SER A 82 -9.86 6.58 -1.05
CA SER A 82 -8.43 6.33 -0.91
C SER A 82 -7.65 7.63 -0.69
N VAL A 83 -6.51 7.52 -0.01
CA VAL A 83 -5.59 8.64 0.14
C VAL A 83 -5.04 9.08 -1.23
N ALA A 84 -4.89 8.14 -2.18
CA ALA A 84 -4.45 8.46 -3.53
C ALA A 84 -5.49 9.30 -4.28
N THR A 85 -6.78 8.94 -4.22
CA THR A 85 -7.86 9.77 -4.79
C THR A 85 -7.86 11.17 -4.18
N THR A 86 -7.76 11.26 -2.85
CA THR A 86 -7.73 12.56 -2.16
C THR A 86 -6.56 13.44 -2.60
N LEU A 87 -5.38 12.84 -2.77
CA LEU A 87 -4.18 13.56 -3.22
C LEU A 87 -4.27 13.92 -4.71
N HIS A 88 -4.77 13.02 -5.56
CA HIS A 88 -5.00 13.30 -6.97
C HIS A 88 -5.94 14.48 -7.16
N ASP A 89 -7.08 14.48 -6.46
CA ASP A 89 -8.07 15.57 -6.51
C ASP A 89 -7.49 16.91 -6.01
N ALA A 90 -6.48 16.84 -5.14
CA ALA A 90 -5.72 18.01 -4.70
C ALA A 90 -4.59 18.43 -5.68
N GLY A 91 -4.49 17.80 -6.85
CA GLY A 91 -3.54 18.13 -7.92
C GLY A 91 -2.15 17.48 -7.77
N TYR A 92 -2.02 16.42 -6.96
CA TYR A 92 -0.79 15.63 -6.91
C TYR A 92 -0.79 14.59 -8.02
N ALA A 93 0.37 14.36 -8.64
CA ALA A 93 0.61 13.15 -9.40
C ALA A 93 0.82 11.99 -8.41
N THR A 94 0.09 10.89 -8.60
CA THR A 94 0.04 9.77 -7.68
C THR A 94 0.57 8.49 -8.32
N ALA A 95 1.39 7.73 -7.59
CA ALA A 95 1.93 6.47 -8.09
C ALA A 95 1.93 5.39 -7.01
N LEU A 96 1.68 4.14 -7.42
CA LEU A 96 1.89 2.95 -6.61
C LEU A 96 2.87 2.04 -7.33
N ILE A 97 3.97 1.68 -6.63
CA ILE A 97 5.00 0.78 -7.16
C ILE A 97 5.19 -0.36 -6.16
N GLY A 98 5.07 -1.58 -6.63
CA GLY A 98 5.24 -2.80 -5.84
C GLY A 98 3.92 -3.47 -5.47
N LYS A 99 3.83 -4.05 -4.27
CA LYS A 99 2.68 -4.84 -3.84
C LYS A 99 1.49 -3.96 -3.46
N ALA A 100 0.45 -3.97 -4.28
CA ALA A 100 -0.84 -3.35 -4.00
C ALA A 100 -1.69 -4.22 -3.07
N HIS A 101 -2.12 -5.38 -3.52
CA HIS A 101 -2.90 -6.39 -2.80
C HIS A 101 -4.22 -5.85 -2.20
N PHE A 102 -4.92 -5.02 -2.96
CA PHE A 102 -6.28 -4.61 -2.67
C PHE A 102 -7.31 -5.55 -3.29
N GLU A 103 -6.84 -6.42 -4.18
CA GLU A 103 -7.59 -7.44 -4.90
C GLU A 103 -6.96 -8.81 -4.68
N PRO A 104 -7.73 -9.92 -4.78
CA PRO A 104 -7.20 -11.26 -4.61
C PRO A 104 -6.09 -11.58 -5.61
N PHE A 105 -4.97 -12.14 -5.14
CA PHE A 105 -3.92 -12.66 -6.01
C PHE A 105 -4.31 -14.01 -6.62
N LEU A 106 -3.65 -14.32 -7.73
CA LEU A 106 -3.77 -15.62 -8.42
C LEU A 106 -5.20 -15.95 -8.86
N ASP A 107 -6.00 -14.95 -9.20
CA ASP A 107 -7.27 -15.21 -9.88
C ASP A 107 -6.98 -15.78 -11.28
N PRO A 108 -7.28 -17.07 -11.53
CA PRO A 108 -6.96 -17.74 -12.79
C PRO A 108 -7.70 -17.15 -14.00
N PHE A 109 -8.76 -16.40 -13.75
CA PHE A 109 -9.56 -15.76 -14.78
C PHE A 109 -9.15 -14.30 -15.05
N LEU A 110 -8.14 -13.80 -14.36
CA LEU A 110 -7.64 -12.43 -14.48
C LEU A 110 -8.75 -11.36 -14.41
N ARG A 111 -9.75 -11.58 -13.55
CA ARG A 111 -10.90 -10.68 -13.38
C ARG A 111 -10.49 -9.34 -12.77
N PHE A 112 -9.43 -9.35 -11.97
CA PHE A 112 -8.96 -8.18 -11.23
C PHE A 112 -7.83 -7.46 -11.95
N THR A 113 -7.83 -6.14 -11.86
CA THR A 113 -6.85 -5.27 -12.53
C THR A 113 -5.43 -5.53 -12.06
N GLU A 114 -5.23 -5.69 -10.75
CA GLU A 114 -3.90 -5.96 -10.18
C GLU A 114 -3.29 -7.24 -10.73
N ASN A 115 -4.09 -8.31 -10.88
CA ASN A 115 -3.63 -9.57 -11.48
C ASN A 115 -3.26 -9.40 -12.95
N ARG A 116 -4.05 -8.67 -13.72
CA ARG A 116 -3.75 -8.40 -15.13
C ARG A 116 -2.45 -7.63 -15.30
N LEU A 117 -2.24 -6.60 -14.49
CA LEU A 117 -1.02 -5.81 -14.50
C LEU A 117 0.20 -6.65 -14.13
N ALA A 118 0.11 -7.43 -13.05
CA ALA A 118 1.19 -8.28 -12.58
C ALA A 118 1.62 -9.33 -13.61
N VAL A 119 0.66 -10.01 -14.26
CA VAL A 119 0.93 -11.04 -15.29
C VAL A 119 1.45 -10.44 -16.59
N SER A 120 0.93 -9.29 -17.00
CA SER A 120 1.32 -8.66 -18.27
C SER A 120 2.65 -7.90 -18.18
N GLY A 121 3.16 -7.62 -17.00
CA GLY A 121 4.32 -6.74 -16.78
C GLY A 121 4.11 -5.32 -17.30
N ARG A 122 2.85 -4.92 -17.49
CA ARG A 122 2.49 -3.60 -18.01
C ARG A 122 2.26 -2.63 -16.88
N HIS A 123 2.63 -1.39 -17.13
CA HIS A 123 2.24 -0.27 -16.29
C HIS A 123 0.85 0.20 -16.69
N GLN A 124 0.02 0.57 -15.74
CA GLN A 124 -1.19 1.31 -16.04
C GLN A 124 -0.86 2.79 -15.95
N GLU A 125 -0.90 3.46 -17.07
CA GLU A 125 -1.05 4.91 -17.15
C GLU A 125 -2.52 5.22 -17.36
N SER A 126 -2.99 6.33 -16.83
CA SER A 126 -4.39 6.74 -17.02
C SER A 126 -4.63 7.23 -18.45
N HIS A 127 -4.77 6.31 -19.40
CA HIS A 127 -5.05 6.68 -20.80
C HIS A 127 -6.49 7.14 -21.03
N ASP A 128 -7.42 6.75 -20.13
CA ASP A 128 -8.86 6.99 -20.31
C ASP A 128 -9.49 7.86 -19.20
N GLY A 129 -8.69 8.53 -18.38
CA GLY A 129 -9.20 9.32 -17.25
C GLY A 129 -9.76 8.48 -16.10
N HIS A 130 -9.68 7.17 -16.16
CA HIS A 130 -10.08 6.25 -15.10
C HIS A 130 -8.85 5.80 -14.30
N LEU A 131 -8.65 6.45 -13.15
CA LEU A 131 -7.61 6.10 -12.21
C LEU A 131 -7.99 4.81 -11.46
N HIS A 132 -7.06 3.86 -11.37
CA HIS A 132 -7.25 2.75 -10.48
C HIS A 132 -7.04 3.24 -9.04
N ARG A 133 -8.12 3.39 -8.27
CA ARG A 133 -8.11 3.82 -6.86
C ARG A 133 -7.40 5.16 -6.61
N GLY A 134 -7.36 6.05 -7.61
CA GLY A 134 -6.73 7.37 -7.52
C GLY A 134 -5.24 7.40 -7.85
N PHE A 135 -4.68 6.31 -8.39
CA PHE A 135 -3.30 6.31 -8.87
C PHE A 135 -3.21 6.63 -10.36
N ASP A 136 -2.43 7.66 -10.71
CA ASP A 136 -2.09 8.01 -12.09
C ASP A 136 -1.19 6.96 -12.73
N HIS A 137 -0.31 6.36 -11.91
CA HIS A 137 0.63 5.32 -12.34
C HIS A 137 0.60 4.13 -11.38
N MET A 138 0.49 2.92 -11.92
CA MET A 138 0.59 1.69 -11.15
C MET A 138 1.55 0.70 -11.79
N GLU A 139 2.49 0.24 -10.99
CA GLU A 139 3.42 -0.84 -11.31
C GLU A 139 3.34 -1.89 -10.20
N THR A 140 2.59 -2.96 -10.44
CA THR A 140 2.33 -3.97 -9.40
C THR A 140 3.29 -5.15 -9.52
N ALA A 141 3.80 -5.59 -8.35
CA ALA A 141 4.52 -6.84 -8.19
C ALA A 141 3.63 -7.87 -7.46
N THR A 142 3.74 -9.12 -7.85
CA THR A 142 3.11 -10.28 -7.18
C THR A 142 3.89 -10.74 -5.96
#